data_83bd63be8a326893b1ece4cd84c0de25
#
_entry.id   83bd63be8a326893b1ece4cd84c0de25
#
_cell.length_a   1.000
_cell.length_b   1.000
_cell.length_c   1.000
_cell.angle_alpha   90.00
_cell.angle_beta   90.00
_cell.angle_gamma   90.00
#
_symmetry.space_group_name_H-M   'P 1'
#
loop_
_entity.id
_entity.type
_entity.pdbx_description
1 polymer ?
#
loop_
_entity_poly.entity_id
_entity_poly.type
_entity_poly.pdbx_seq_one_letter_code
_entity_poly.pdbx_strand_id
1 'polypeptide(L)' 'MSKEREIAKFITVLDFEVGEVYQYEFGNVEIHGTKKDISEHCEEYLSGLGHNLKNCEWMLHENPEIITP' A
#
# COMPACT_ATOMS: atom_id res chain seq x y z
N MET A 1 -11.68 -21.45 9.45
CA MET A 1 -11.63 -20.03 9.15
C MET A 1 -10.82 -19.76 7.92
N SER A 2 -11.37 -19.05 7.01
CA SER A 2 -10.65 -18.72 5.78
C SER A 2 -9.56 -17.71 6.03
N LYS A 3 -8.58 -17.70 5.16
CA LYS A 3 -7.53 -16.69 5.20
C LYS A 3 -8.11 -15.34 4.83
N GLU A 4 -7.50 -14.30 5.36
CA GLU A 4 -7.85 -12.94 4.95
C GLU A 4 -7.48 -12.75 3.48
N ARG A 5 -8.26 -11.92 2.82
CA ARG A 5 -8.04 -11.61 1.42
C ARG A 5 -8.23 -10.12 1.22
N GLU A 6 -7.23 -9.49 0.66
CA GLU A 6 -7.32 -8.08 0.29
C GLU A 6 -7.36 -7.97 -1.22
N ILE A 7 -8.30 -7.20 -1.72
CA ILE A 7 -8.33 -6.84 -3.12
C ILE A 7 -7.91 -5.38 -3.17
N ALA A 8 -6.77 -5.14 -3.78
CA ALA A 8 -6.22 -3.80 -3.82
C ALA A 8 -5.99 -3.38 -5.26
N LYS A 9 -6.37 -2.17 -5.58
CA LYS A 9 -6.06 -1.57 -6.87
C LYS A 9 -4.97 -0.53 -6.73
N PHE A 10 -4.89 0.07 -5.55
CA PHE A 10 -3.97 1.18 -5.31
C PHE A 10 -3.30 1.04 -3.97
N ILE A 11 -2.09 1.56 -3.88
CA ILE A 11 -1.43 1.77 -2.60
C ILE A 11 -1.02 3.22 -2.53
N THR A 12 -1.39 3.89 -1.44
CA THR A 12 -1.03 5.29 -1.23
C THR A 12 0.01 5.36 -0.14
N VAL A 13 1.08 6.10 -0.39
CA VAL A 13 2.21 6.24 0.50
C VAL A 13 2.36 7.69 0.92
N LEU A 14 2.44 7.90 2.22
CA LEU A 14 2.77 9.20 2.79
C LEU A 14 4.26 9.17 3.09
N ASP A 15 5.04 9.86 2.28
CA ASP A 15 6.49 9.87 2.43
C ASP A 15 6.90 11.12 3.20
N PHE A 16 7.19 10.91 4.49
CA PHE A 16 7.53 12.02 5.38
C PHE A 16 8.93 12.57 5.16
N GLU A 17 9.78 11.82 4.47
CA GLU A 17 11.14 12.26 4.21
C GLU A 17 11.17 13.41 3.20
N VAL A 18 10.29 13.35 2.20
CA VAL A 18 10.21 14.39 1.18
C VAL A 18 8.93 15.20 1.26
N GLY A 19 8.02 14.83 2.15
CA GLY A 19 6.76 15.57 2.33
C GLY A 19 5.80 15.40 1.17
N GLU A 20 5.80 14.24 0.52
CA GLU A 20 4.98 14.00 -0.65
C GLU A 20 4.07 12.78 -0.46
N VAL A 21 2.99 12.77 -1.21
CA VAL A 21 2.02 11.67 -1.22
C VAL A 21 2.09 11.00 -2.59
N TYR A 22 2.30 9.68 -2.61
CA TYR A 22 2.36 8.91 -3.83
C TYR A 22 1.21 7.93 -3.88
N GLN A 23 0.64 7.73 -5.05
CA GLN A 23 -0.36 6.70 -5.26
C GLN A 23 0.07 5.83 -6.42
N TYR A 24 0.21 4.53 -6.16
CA TYR A 24 0.61 3.57 -7.17
C TYR A 24 -0.56 2.66 -7.50
N GLU A 25 -0.67 2.31 -8.76
CA GLU A 25 -1.72 1.41 -9.21
C GLU A 25 -1.16 0.01 -9.38
N PHE A 26 -1.76 -0.94 -8.69
CA PHE A 26 -1.41 -2.36 -8.80
C PHE A 26 -2.15 -3.06 -9.94
N GLY A 27 -3.23 -2.46 -10.43
CA GLY A 27 -4.21 -3.20 -11.20
C GLY A 27 -5.07 -4.00 -10.21
N ASN A 28 -5.64 -5.09 -10.61
CA ASN A 28 -6.50 -5.87 -9.73
C ASN A 28 -5.70 -6.96 -9.02
N VAL A 29 -4.89 -6.57 -8.05
CA VAL A 29 -4.08 -7.51 -7.30
C VAL A 29 -4.87 -8.03 -6.11
N GLU A 30 -4.88 -9.34 -5.97
CA GLU A 30 -5.53 -10.01 -4.86
C GLU A 30 -4.43 -10.59 -3.98
N ILE A 31 -4.37 -10.14 -2.72
CA ILE A 31 -3.33 -10.55 -1.79
C ILE A 31 -3.95 -11.45 -0.74
N HIS A 32 -3.42 -12.65 -0.62
CA HIS A 32 -3.92 -13.66 0.32
C HIS A 32 -2.92 -13.85 1.45
N GLY A 33 -3.44 -14.17 2.62
CA GLY A 33 -2.62 -14.50 3.76
C GLY A 33 -3.07 -13.78 5.02
N THR A 34 -2.18 -13.75 6.00
CA THR A 34 -2.42 -13.02 7.24
C THR A 34 -2.13 -11.55 7.01
N LYS A 35 -2.51 -10.71 7.98
CA LYS A 35 -2.17 -9.29 7.91
C LYS A 35 -0.67 -9.08 7.82
N LYS A 36 0.11 -9.94 8.49
CA LYS A 36 1.56 -9.86 8.43
C LYS A 36 2.07 -10.15 7.03
N ASP A 37 1.51 -11.16 6.38
CA ASP A 37 1.92 -11.51 5.01
C ASP A 37 1.60 -10.39 4.04
N ILE A 38 0.43 -9.78 4.19
CA ILE A 38 0.01 -8.67 3.35
C ILE A 38 0.95 -7.47 3.55
N SER A 39 1.26 -7.16 4.80
CA SER A 39 2.16 -6.05 5.12
C SER A 39 3.55 -6.26 4.53
N GLU A 40 4.08 -7.47 4.67
CA GLU A 40 5.41 -7.78 4.14
C GLU A 40 5.44 -7.65 2.62
N HIS A 41 4.39 -8.11 1.95
CA HIS A 41 4.30 -7.99 0.51
C HIS A 41 4.31 -6.53 0.07
N CYS A 42 3.52 -5.70 0.75
CA CYS A 42 3.45 -4.28 0.41
C CYS A 42 4.74 -3.55 0.71
N GLU A 43 5.40 -3.91 1.81
CA GLU A 43 6.66 -3.28 2.18
C GLU A 43 7.76 -3.62 1.18
N GLU A 44 7.81 -4.85 0.70
CA GLU A 44 8.75 -5.23 -0.34
C GLU A 44 8.51 -4.44 -1.63
N TYR A 45 7.24 -4.30 -1.99
CA TYR A 45 6.89 -3.53 -3.19
C TYR A 45 7.36 -2.09 -3.07
N LEU A 46 7.06 -1.44 -1.95
CA LEU A 46 7.41 -0.04 -1.74
C LEU A 46 8.92 0.16 -1.61
N SER A 47 9.59 -0.75 -0.94
CA SER A 47 11.04 -0.70 -0.83
C SER A 47 11.70 -0.82 -2.19
N GLY A 48 11.15 -1.66 -3.06
CA GLY A 48 11.64 -1.82 -4.43
C GLY A 48 11.47 -0.55 -5.26
N LEU A 49 10.54 0.32 -4.88
CA LEU A 49 10.33 1.62 -5.54
C LEU A 49 11.22 2.71 -4.97
N GLY A 50 12.00 2.42 -3.94
CA GLY A 50 12.95 3.37 -3.37
C GLY A 50 12.46 4.12 -2.15
N HIS A 51 11.30 3.76 -1.61
CA HIS A 51 10.80 4.42 -0.40
C HIS A 51 11.51 3.91 0.85
N ASN A 52 11.85 4.82 1.74
CA ASN A 52 12.41 4.47 3.03
C ASN A 52 11.24 4.24 4.01
N LEU A 53 10.94 2.98 4.26
CA LEU A 53 9.74 2.60 5.02
C LEU A 53 9.72 3.12 6.44
N LYS A 54 10.88 3.45 7.00
CA LYS A 54 10.94 4.04 8.33
C LYS A 54 10.31 5.41 8.39
N ASN A 55 10.26 6.10 7.26
CA ASN A 55 9.73 7.45 7.15
C ASN A 55 8.47 7.50 6.31
N CYS A 56 7.78 6.38 6.16
CA CYS A 56 6.58 6.30 5.33
C CYS A 56 5.45 5.62 6.07
N GLU A 57 4.23 6.05 5.72
CA GLU A 57 3.00 5.33 6.08
C GLU A 57 2.30 5.00 4.78
N TRP A 58 1.55 3.92 4.75
CA TRP A 58 0.89 3.50 3.52
C TRP A 58 -0.42 2.81 3.82
N MET A 59 -1.29 2.77 2.80
CA MET A 59 -2.52 1.97 2.90
C MET A 59 -2.91 1.44 1.53
N LEU A 60 -3.54 0.27 1.56
CA LEU A 60 -4.14 -0.33 0.38
C LEU A 60 -5.58 0.17 0.27
N HIS A 61 -6.04 0.43 -0.95
CA HIS A 61 -7.41 0.86 -1.16
C HIS A 61 -7.85 0.59 -2.59
N GLU A 62 -9.15 0.70 -2.83
CA GLU A 62 -9.73 0.49 -4.15
C GLU A 62 -10.14 1.78 -4.84
N ASN A 63 -10.45 2.80 -4.06
CA ASN A 63 -10.92 4.08 -4.59
C ASN A 63 -9.74 5.03 -4.78
N PRO A 64 -9.47 5.48 -6.02
CA PRO A 64 -8.33 6.37 -6.28
C PRO A 64 -8.57 7.81 -5.88
N GLU A 65 -9.79 8.17 -5.51
CA GLU A 65 -10.12 9.55 -5.23
C GLU A 65 -9.60 9.99 -3.87
N ILE A 66 -9.07 11.21 -3.85
CA ILE A 66 -8.67 11.85 -2.61
C ILE A 66 -9.81 12.81 -2.24
N ILE A 67 -10.38 12.59 -1.07
CA ILE A 67 -11.49 13.43 -0.61
C ILE A 67 -10.91 14.66 0.06
N THR A 68 -11.22 15.82 -0.50
CA THR A 68 -10.77 17.09 0.06
C THR A 68 -11.98 17.80 0.64
N PRO A 69 -12.08 17.88 1.98
CA PRO A 69 -13.23 18.50 2.65
C PRO A 69 -13.35 19.98 2.34
#